data_5e5260a2577b9a03b8c5187d5755fec8
#
_entry.id   5e5260a2577b9a03b8c5187d5755fec8
#
_cell.length_a   1.000
_cell.length_b   1.000
_cell.length_c   1.000
_cell.angle_alpha   90.00
_cell.angle_beta   90.00
_cell.angle_gamma   90.00
#
_symmetry.space_group_name_H-M   'P 1'
#
loop_
_entity.id
_entity.type
_entity.pdbx_description
1 polymer ?
#
loop_
_entity_poly.entity_id
_entity_poly.type
_entity_poly.pdbx_seq_one_letter_code
_entity_poly.pdbx_strand_id
1 'polypeptide(L)'
;VPSALITGAAGGIGSAIAAALAPTHTLFLGGRQSARLDALAERLGAPTWPLDLTDADSIESAAEVLSELDVLVHNAGVLYPGRVAESIPEQWRASFEVNVTGAVALTLALLPALRAARGHVVFINSGAGQKVSPGMASYSASKFALRAFADALRADEPSLRVTSIFPGRTDTEMQRDLVAYESAVTDGAGEYDPAKFLKPETVAGLVATAVNTPPDGHVHEIVVRPG
;
A
#
# COMPACT_ATOMS: atom_id res chain seq x y z
N VAL A 1 -8.68 -10.83 -19.44
CA VAL A 1 -8.24 -10.98 -18.03
C VAL A 1 -8.01 -9.58 -17.48
N PRO A 2 -8.64 -9.20 -16.36
CA PRO A 2 -8.44 -7.89 -15.79
C PRO A 2 -6.98 -7.65 -15.37
N SER A 3 -6.56 -6.40 -15.38
CA SER A 3 -5.20 -5.96 -15.05
C SER A 3 -5.10 -5.44 -13.62
N ALA A 4 -3.94 -5.62 -12.95
CA ALA A 4 -3.70 -5.08 -11.63
C ALA A 4 -2.27 -4.53 -11.49
N LEU A 5 -2.15 -3.25 -11.14
CA LEU A 5 -0.89 -2.61 -10.77
C LEU A 5 -0.78 -2.55 -9.23
N ILE A 6 0.32 -3.07 -8.69
CA ILE A 6 0.56 -3.12 -7.25
C ILE A 6 1.82 -2.33 -6.94
N THR A 7 1.72 -1.22 -6.22
CA THR A 7 2.89 -0.44 -5.79
C THR A 7 3.57 -1.08 -4.58
N GLY A 8 4.90 -0.99 -4.49
CA GLY A 8 5.66 -1.63 -3.43
C GLY A 8 5.56 -3.16 -3.46
N ALA A 9 5.45 -3.75 -4.66
CA ALA A 9 5.21 -5.17 -4.88
C ALA A 9 6.31 -6.07 -4.26
N ALA A 10 7.55 -5.60 -4.14
CA ALA A 10 8.64 -6.34 -3.52
C ALA A 10 8.57 -6.44 -1.99
N GLY A 11 7.68 -5.67 -1.33
CA GLY A 11 7.46 -5.71 0.11
C GLY A 11 6.62 -6.92 0.57
N GLY A 12 6.60 -7.20 1.89
CA GLY A 12 5.90 -8.38 2.42
C GLY A 12 4.42 -8.44 2.03
N ILE A 13 3.65 -7.37 2.32
CA ILE A 13 2.22 -7.30 1.94
C ILE A 13 2.07 -7.25 0.41
N GLY A 14 2.89 -6.44 -0.29
CA GLY A 14 2.80 -6.30 -1.74
C GLY A 14 3.03 -7.60 -2.50
N SER A 15 4.01 -8.39 -2.08
CA SER A 15 4.30 -9.70 -2.70
C SER A 15 3.20 -10.73 -2.43
N ALA A 16 2.59 -10.68 -1.26
CA ALA A 16 1.44 -11.52 -0.94
C ALA A 16 0.20 -11.13 -1.74
N ILE A 17 -0.06 -9.82 -1.93
CA ILE A 17 -1.14 -9.32 -2.79
C ILE A 17 -0.93 -9.76 -4.24
N ALA A 18 0.29 -9.60 -4.76
CA ALA A 18 0.63 -10.05 -6.10
C ALA A 18 0.35 -11.55 -6.28
N ALA A 19 0.79 -12.38 -5.33
CA ALA A 19 0.52 -13.82 -5.36
C ALA A 19 -0.99 -14.15 -5.30
N ALA A 20 -1.76 -13.41 -4.51
CA ALA A 20 -3.20 -13.63 -4.36
C ALA A 20 -4.00 -13.23 -5.62
N LEU A 21 -3.55 -12.21 -6.36
CA LEU A 21 -4.23 -11.73 -7.57
C LEU A 21 -3.73 -12.43 -8.85
N ALA A 22 -2.54 -13.03 -8.85
CA ALA A 22 -1.96 -13.68 -10.03
C ALA A 22 -2.87 -14.70 -10.74
N PRO A 23 -3.68 -15.52 -10.02
CA PRO A 23 -4.55 -16.49 -10.70
C PRO A 23 -5.67 -15.86 -11.54
N THR A 24 -6.02 -14.60 -11.30
CA THR A 24 -7.20 -13.94 -11.87
C THR A 24 -6.90 -12.65 -12.61
N HIS A 25 -5.69 -12.09 -12.48
CA HIS A 25 -5.31 -10.79 -13.04
C HIS A 25 -3.99 -10.87 -13.80
N THR A 26 -3.86 -10.08 -14.86
CA THR A 26 -2.57 -9.71 -15.42
C THR A 26 -1.91 -8.70 -14.51
N LEU A 27 -0.73 -9.04 -13.98
CA LEU A 27 -0.08 -8.21 -12.97
C LEU A 27 0.96 -7.26 -13.57
N PHE A 28 1.06 -6.07 -12.97
CA PHE A 28 2.16 -5.13 -13.11
C PHE A 28 2.77 -4.90 -11.72
N LEU A 29 4.02 -5.31 -11.56
CA LEU A 29 4.69 -5.29 -10.25
C LEU A 29 5.44 -3.97 -10.08
N GLY A 30 4.75 -2.98 -9.50
CA GLY A 30 5.24 -1.61 -9.34
C GLY A 30 6.24 -1.46 -8.19
N GLY A 31 7.38 -0.84 -8.46
CA GLY A 31 8.36 -0.52 -7.45
C GLY A 31 9.71 -0.14 -8.02
N ARG A 32 10.61 0.32 -7.16
CA ARG A 32 11.99 0.58 -7.54
C ARG A 32 12.68 -0.73 -7.91
N GLN A 33 13.52 -0.67 -8.94
CA GLN A 33 14.27 -1.85 -9.41
C GLN A 33 15.08 -2.46 -8.27
N SER A 34 14.95 -3.77 -8.08
CA SER A 34 15.64 -4.51 -7.04
C SER A 34 15.60 -6.00 -7.32
N ALA A 35 16.59 -6.74 -6.83
CA ALA A 35 16.63 -8.20 -6.95
C ALA A 35 15.40 -8.90 -6.35
N ARG A 36 14.77 -8.32 -5.32
CA ARG A 36 13.52 -8.84 -4.75
C ARG A 36 12.34 -8.69 -5.72
N LEU A 37 12.28 -7.56 -6.46
CA LEU A 37 11.22 -7.32 -7.45
C LEU A 37 11.41 -8.26 -8.64
N ASP A 38 12.64 -8.45 -9.10
CA ASP A 38 12.96 -9.34 -10.21
C ASP A 38 12.63 -10.80 -9.86
N ALA A 39 13.00 -11.27 -8.68
CA ALA A 39 12.68 -12.61 -8.21
C ALA A 39 11.15 -12.84 -8.07
N LEU A 40 10.39 -11.80 -7.67
CA LEU A 40 8.93 -11.88 -7.64
C LEU A 40 8.35 -11.95 -9.05
N ALA A 41 8.86 -11.16 -9.97
CA ALA A 41 8.46 -11.12 -11.37
C ALA A 41 8.69 -12.49 -12.05
N GLU A 42 9.85 -13.08 -11.87
CA GLU A 42 10.18 -14.41 -12.37
C GLU A 42 9.25 -15.48 -11.79
N ARG A 43 9.04 -15.47 -10.47
CA ARG A 43 8.18 -16.45 -9.79
C ARG A 43 6.72 -16.40 -10.24
N LEU A 44 6.21 -15.21 -10.54
CA LEU A 44 4.80 -15.00 -10.92
C LEU A 44 4.60 -14.94 -12.46
N GLY A 45 5.69 -14.93 -13.24
CA GLY A 45 5.60 -14.72 -14.68
C GLY A 45 4.99 -13.37 -15.06
N ALA A 46 5.23 -12.34 -14.25
CA ALA A 46 4.64 -11.01 -14.38
C ALA A 46 5.74 -9.96 -14.66
N PRO A 47 5.46 -8.92 -15.47
CA PRO A 47 6.44 -7.87 -15.71
C PRO A 47 6.69 -7.02 -14.45
N THR A 48 7.92 -6.59 -14.28
CA THR A 48 8.24 -5.48 -13.39
C THR A 48 7.74 -4.18 -13.99
N TRP A 49 7.33 -3.25 -13.12
CA TRP A 49 6.90 -1.93 -13.50
C TRP A 49 7.76 -0.90 -12.74
N PRO A 50 8.88 -0.46 -13.32
CA PRO A 50 9.78 0.49 -12.67
C PRO A 50 9.01 1.75 -12.27
N LEU A 51 8.95 2.04 -10.98
CA LEU A 51 8.16 3.13 -10.42
C LEU A 51 8.82 3.65 -9.14
N ASP A 52 9.19 4.92 -9.15
CA ASP A 52 9.53 5.68 -7.95
C ASP A 52 8.44 6.72 -7.67
N LEU A 53 7.74 6.58 -6.54
CA LEU A 53 6.65 7.49 -6.16
C LEU A 53 7.15 8.88 -5.74
N THR A 54 8.45 9.09 -5.63
CA THR A 54 9.07 10.39 -5.32
C THR A 54 9.58 11.11 -6.57
N ASP A 55 9.43 10.49 -7.75
CA ASP A 55 9.88 11.00 -9.03
C ASP A 55 8.67 11.16 -9.97
N ALA A 56 8.37 12.42 -10.31
CA ALA A 56 7.24 12.77 -11.18
C ALA A 56 7.39 12.19 -12.60
N ASP A 57 8.61 12.22 -13.16
CA ASP A 57 8.87 11.70 -14.49
C ASP A 57 8.69 10.17 -14.52
N SER A 58 9.09 9.49 -13.43
CA SER A 58 8.85 8.05 -13.26
C SER A 58 7.37 7.71 -13.22
N ILE A 59 6.56 8.51 -12.52
CA ILE A 59 5.11 8.33 -12.43
C ILE A 59 4.44 8.56 -13.79
N GLU A 60 4.80 9.63 -14.48
CA GLU A 60 4.23 9.97 -15.79
C GLU A 60 4.55 8.89 -16.83
N SER A 61 5.82 8.51 -16.95
CA SER A 61 6.26 7.44 -17.84
C SER A 61 5.58 6.09 -17.55
N ALA A 62 5.35 5.78 -16.27
CA ALA A 62 4.65 4.56 -15.88
C ALA A 62 3.16 4.61 -16.29
N ALA A 63 2.52 5.76 -16.26
CA ALA A 63 1.11 5.90 -16.59
C ALA A 63 0.83 5.89 -18.10
N GLU A 64 1.74 6.42 -18.94
CA GLU A 64 1.57 6.53 -20.40
C GLU A 64 1.32 5.18 -21.09
N VAL A 65 1.78 4.09 -20.52
CA VAL A 65 1.73 2.75 -21.15
C VAL A 65 0.40 2.03 -20.91
N LEU A 66 -0.45 2.53 -19.99
CA LEU A 66 -1.71 1.90 -19.62
C LEU A 66 -2.92 2.71 -20.14
N SER A 67 -3.60 2.18 -21.16
CA SER A 67 -4.87 2.75 -21.65
C SER A 67 -6.07 2.34 -20.80
N GLU A 68 -6.01 1.18 -20.14
CA GLU A 68 -7.03 0.64 -19.24
C GLU A 68 -6.35 -0.01 -18.03
N LEU A 69 -6.92 0.19 -16.83
CA LEU A 69 -6.44 -0.43 -15.59
C LEU A 69 -7.63 -0.82 -14.70
N ASP A 70 -7.79 -2.12 -14.48
CA ASP A 70 -8.91 -2.62 -13.67
C ASP A 70 -8.67 -2.48 -12.17
N VAL A 71 -7.42 -2.66 -11.69
CA VAL A 71 -7.09 -2.59 -10.27
C VAL A 71 -5.79 -1.82 -10.06
N LEU A 72 -5.85 -0.80 -9.20
CA LEU A 72 -4.66 -0.11 -8.67
C LEU A 72 -4.56 -0.36 -7.17
N VAL A 73 -3.46 -0.99 -6.72
CA VAL A 73 -3.21 -1.20 -5.29
C VAL A 73 -2.08 -0.29 -4.82
N HIS A 74 -2.44 0.74 -4.05
CA HIS A 74 -1.49 1.57 -3.32
C HIS A 74 -1.03 0.85 -2.06
N ASN A 75 0.07 0.11 -2.17
CA ASN A 75 0.68 -0.62 -1.06
C ASN A 75 2.04 -0.06 -0.65
N ALA A 76 2.75 0.64 -1.53
CA ALA A 76 4.01 1.28 -1.18
C ALA A 76 3.85 2.22 0.01
N GLY A 77 4.84 2.23 0.90
CA GLY A 77 4.85 3.11 2.06
C GLY A 77 6.14 2.99 2.86
N VAL A 78 6.42 4.04 3.61
CA VAL A 78 7.57 4.12 4.53
C VAL A 78 7.09 4.49 5.94
N LEU A 79 7.83 4.03 6.94
CA LEU A 79 7.61 4.34 8.34
C LEU A 79 8.94 4.74 8.97
N TYR A 80 8.95 5.87 9.65
CA TYR A 80 10.08 6.34 10.46
C TYR A 80 9.60 6.42 11.92
N PRO A 81 9.98 5.46 12.77
CA PRO A 81 9.60 5.48 14.16
C PRO A 81 10.39 6.54 14.90
N GLY A 82 9.75 7.24 15.83
CA GLY A 82 10.38 8.28 16.64
C GLY A 82 9.35 9.08 17.44
N ARG A 83 9.72 9.51 18.65
CA ARG A 83 8.90 10.44 19.42
C ARG A 83 8.87 11.80 18.73
N VAL A 84 7.81 12.58 18.94
CA VAL A 84 7.66 13.90 18.31
C VAL A 84 8.86 14.80 18.59
N ALA A 85 9.39 14.79 19.81
CA ALA A 85 10.55 15.59 20.19
C ALA A 85 11.88 15.16 19.54
N GLU A 86 11.93 13.94 18.99
CA GLU A 86 13.10 13.33 18.34
C GLU A 86 12.96 13.31 16.83
N SER A 87 11.76 13.61 16.32
CA SER A 87 11.49 13.54 14.88
C SER A 87 12.16 14.69 14.14
N ILE A 88 12.68 14.40 12.96
CA ILE A 88 13.30 15.38 12.07
C ILE A 88 12.37 15.70 10.89
N PRO A 89 12.33 16.95 10.41
CA PRO A 89 11.45 17.39 9.35
C PRO A 89 11.58 16.56 8.05
N GLU A 90 12.75 16.05 7.75
CA GLU A 90 13.06 15.22 6.58
C GLU A 90 12.27 13.92 6.57
N GLN A 91 12.12 13.26 7.73
CA GLN A 91 11.31 12.04 7.88
C GLN A 91 9.82 12.32 7.66
N TRP A 92 9.34 13.50 8.09
CA TRP A 92 7.98 13.93 7.82
C TRP A 92 7.75 14.14 6.32
N ARG A 93 8.66 14.88 5.65
CA ARG A 93 8.59 15.07 4.19
C ARG A 93 8.58 13.74 3.45
N ALA A 94 9.52 12.85 3.75
CA ALA A 94 9.61 11.54 3.12
C ALA A 94 8.37 10.67 3.39
N SER A 95 7.81 10.72 4.61
CA SER A 95 6.55 10.01 4.91
C SER A 95 5.39 10.52 4.07
N PHE A 96 5.24 11.83 3.92
CA PHE A 96 4.17 12.40 3.09
C PHE A 96 4.43 12.19 1.61
N GLU A 97 5.66 12.33 1.16
CA GLU A 97 6.04 12.16 -0.24
C GLU A 97 5.71 10.76 -0.75
N VAL A 98 6.12 9.72 -0.05
CA VAL A 98 5.85 8.33 -0.47
C VAL A 98 4.40 7.92 -0.17
N ASN A 99 3.93 8.16 1.08
CA ASN A 99 2.66 7.58 1.53
C ASN A 99 1.44 8.35 1.05
N VAL A 100 1.58 9.61 0.62
CA VAL A 100 0.47 10.48 0.25
C VAL A 100 0.67 11.06 -1.15
N THR A 101 1.62 11.99 -1.35
CA THR A 101 1.73 12.74 -2.60
C THR A 101 2.06 11.86 -3.79
N GLY A 102 2.92 10.86 -3.62
CA GLY A 102 3.20 9.88 -4.67
C GLY A 102 1.98 9.00 -5.01
N ALA A 103 1.21 8.58 -4.01
CA ALA A 103 -0.03 7.85 -4.25
C ALA A 103 -1.09 8.73 -4.96
N VAL A 104 -1.21 10.00 -4.57
CA VAL A 104 -2.07 10.99 -5.24
C VAL A 104 -1.61 11.19 -6.69
N ALA A 105 -0.33 11.46 -6.91
CA ALA A 105 0.22 11.72 -8.25
C ALA A 105 0.01 10.52 -9.18
N LEU A 106 0.30 9.29 -8.72
CA LEU A 106 0.07 8.08 -9.49
C LEU A 106 -1.42 7.85 -9.78
N THR A 107 -2.31 8.10 -8.81
CA THR A 107 -3.75 8.00 -9.05
C THR A 107 -4.19 8.97 -10.13
N LEU A 108 -3.76 10.23 -10.07
CA LEU A 108 -4.13 11.26 -11.05
C LEU A 108 -3.61 10.92 -12.45
N ALA A 109 -2.37 10.44 -12.56
CA ALA A 109 -1.78 10.03 -13.83
C ALA A 109 -2.53 8.82 -14.46
N LEU A 110 -2.98 7.88 -13.63
CA LEU A 110 -3.72 6.68 -14.07
C LEU A 110 -5.23 6.88 -14.12
N LEU A 111 -5.75 8.03 -13.73
CA LEU A 111 -7.20 8.28 -13.66
C LEU A 111 -7.92 8.05 -15.00
N PRO A 112 -7.38 8.45 -16.17
CA PRO A 112 -7.99 8.12 -17.45
C PRO A 112 -8.13 6.60 -17.69
N ALA A 113 -7.08 5.82 -17.40
CA ALA A 113 -7.07 4.37 -17.57
C ALA A 113 -8.02 3.66 -16.58
N LEU A 114 -8.07 4.15 -15.33
CA LEU A 114 -9.00 3.65 -14.32
C LEU A 114 -10.46 3.94 -14.69
N ARG A 115 -10.76 5.15 -15.20
CA ARG A 115 -12.12 5.50 -15.66
C ARG A 115 -12.55 4.65 -16.86
N ALA A 116 -11.63 4.37 -17.81
CA ALA A 116 -11.92 3.55 -18.98
C ALA A 116 -12.34 2.12 -18.58
N ALA A 117 -11.69 1.53 -17.59
CA ALA A 117 -11.99 0.20 -17.07
C ALA A 117 -13.12 0.18 -16.01
N ARG A 118 -13.61 1.33 -15.51
CA ARG A 118 -14.42 1.43 -14.28
C ARG A 118 -13.73 0.73 -13.12
N GLY A 119 -12.44 1.01 -12.97
CA GLY A 119 -11.50 0.28 -12.14
C GLY A 119 -11.75 0.38 -10.64
N HIS A 120 -10.90 -0.32 -9.90
CA HIS A 120 -10.93 -0.40 -8.45
C HIS A 120 -9.60 0.09 -7.88
N VAL A 121 -9.63 1.14 -7.06
CA VAL A 121 -8.46 1.62 -6.34
C VAL A 121 -8.48 1.08 -4.91
N VAL A 122 -7.45 0.36 -4.51
CA VAL A 122 -7.29 -0.21 -3.17
C VAL A 122 -6.13 0.46 -2.46
N PHE A 123 -6.40 1.05 -1.30
CA PHE A 123 -5.38 1.66 -0.45
C PHE A 123 -5.04 0.73 0.71
N ILE A 124 -3.78 0.27 0.78
CA ILE A 124 -3.25 -0.35 1.98
C ILE A 124 -2.88 0.75 2.96
N ASN A 125 -3.85 1.08 3.79
CA ASN A 125 -3.70 2.07 4.85
C ASN A 125 -3.03 1.43 6.07
N SER A 126 -3.47 1.73 7.27
CA SER A 126 -2.97 1.17 8.53
C SER A 126 -3.97 1.46 9.65
N GLY A 127 -3.92 0.68 10.72
CA GLY A 127 -4.54 1.08 11.98
C GLY A 127 -4.05 2.44 12.49
N ALA A 128 -2.83 2.84 12.11
CA ALA A 128 -2.26 4.16 12.40
C ALA A 128 -2.99 5.32 11.67
N GLY A 129 -3.74 5.04 10.60
CA GLY A 129 -4.63 6.00 9.92
C GLY A 129 -6.01 6.14 10.58
N GLN A 130 -6.25 5.41 11.67
CA GLN A 130 -7.50 5.48 12.46
C GLN A 130 -7.24 5.92 13.90
N LYS A 131 -6.09 5.53 14.48
CA LYS A 131 -5.69 5.84 15.84
C LYS A 131 -4.18 6.00 15.92
N VAL A 132 -3.73 7.09 16.52
CA VAL A 132 -2.30 7.37 16.72
C VAL A 132 -1.75 6.52 17.86
N SER A 133 -0.52 6.02 17.69
CA SER A 133 0.27 5.38 18.75
C SER A 133 1.56 6.18 19.01
N PRO A 134 2.12 6.13 20.22
CA PRO A 134 3.40 6.75 20.49
C PRO A 134 4.50 6.29 19.52
N GLY A 135 5.41 7.17 19.17
CA GLY A 135 6.51 6.86 18.27
C GLY A 135 6.15 6.75 16.77
N MET A 136 4.92 7.11 16.39
CA MET A 136 4.44 6.95 15.00
C MET A 136 3.83 8.24 14.42
N ALA A 137 4.29 9.41 14.85
CA ALA A 137 3.60 10.66 14.52
C ALA A 137 3.54 10.96 13.03
N SER A 138 4.69 10.98 12.32
CA SER A 138 4.74 11.27 10.88
C SER A 138 4.00 10.21 10.05
N TYR A 139 4.19 8.95 10.41
CA TYR A 139 3.50 7.84 9.75
C TYR A 139 1.98 7.92 9.94
N SER A 140 1.51 8.10 11.18
CA SER A 140 0.08 8.24 11.46
C SER A 140 -0.52 9.41 10.70
N ALA A 141 0.12 10.59 10.75
CA ALA A 141 -0.34 11.77 10.02
C ALA A 141 -0.47 11.48 8.51
N SER A 142 0.52 10.83 7.91
CA SER A 142 0.46 10.44 6.48
C SER A 142 -0.67 9.45 6.19
N LYS A 143 -0.92 8.48 7.07
CA LYS A 143 -1.99 7.48 6.88
C LYS A 143 -3.39 8.06 7.12
N PHE A 144 -3.55 9.05 8.02
CA PHE A 144 -4.78 9.84 8.11
C PHE A 144 -5.02 10.65 6.83
N ALA A 145 -3.97 11.29 6.28
CA ALA A 145 -4.07 12.03 5.03
C ALA A 145 -4.43 11.10 3.85
N LEU A 146 -3.81 9.91 3.77
CA LEU A 146 -4.14 8.91 2.75
C LEU A 146 -5.60 8.42 2.85
N ARG A 147 -6.13 8.28 4.07
CA ARG A 147 -7.55 7.97 4.29
C ARG A 147 -8.44 9.06 3.74
N ALA A 148 -8.15 10.33 4.07
CA ALA A 148 -8.92 11.46 3.57
C ALA A 148 -8.91 11.53 2.03
N PHE A 149 -7.76 11.24 1.39
CA PHE A 149 -7.68 11.16 -0.07
C PHE A 149 -8.52 10.02 -0.64
N ALA A 150 -8.50 8.83 -0.05
CA ALA A 150 -9.33 7.71 -0.49
C ALA A 150 -10.83 8.03 -0.39
N ASP A 151 -11.24 8.71 0.68
CA ASP A 151 -12.63 9.12 0.88
C ASP A 151 -13.05 10.20 -0.14
N ALA A 152 -12.17 11.18 -0.43
CA ALA A 152 -12.40 12.20 -1.45
C ALA A 152 -12.49 11.56 -2.85
N LEU A 153 -11.55 10.67 -3.20
CA LEU A 153 -11.57 9.96 -4.49
C LEU A 153 -12.88 9.17 -4.69
N ARG A 154 -13.37 8.52 -3.63
CA ARG A 154 -14.64 7.78 -3.67
C ARG A 154 -15.83 8.69 -3.90
N ALA A 155 -15.81 9.90 -3.35
CA ALA A 155 -16.88 10.88 -3.49
C ALA A 155 -16.87 11.55 -4.88
N ASP A 156 -15.70 11.86 -5.39
CA ASP A 156 -15.52 12.62 -6.63
C ASP A 156 -15.58 11.73 -7.88
N GLU A 157 -15.26 10.42 -7.76
CA GLU A 157 -15.18 9.47 -8.88
C GLU A 157 -16.19 8.31 -8.75
N PRO A 158 -17.50 8.56 -8.95
CA PRO A 158 -18.53 7.55 -8.74
C PRO A 158 -18.46 6.36 -9.73
N SER A 159 -17.67 6.48 -10.78
CA SER A 159 -17.42 5.39 -11.74
C SER A 159 -16.38 4.39 -11.23
N LEU A 160 -15.61 4.75 -10.21
CA LEU A 160 -14.57 3.91 -9.62
C LEU A 160 -15.06 3.24 -8.33
N ARG A 161 -14.54 2.07 -8.05
CA ARG A 161 -14.59 1.50 -6.70
C ARG A 161 -13.35 1.94 -5.93
N VAL A 162 -13.51 2.30 -4.66
CA VAL A 162 -12.38 2.71 -3.81
C VAL A 162 -12.49 2.04 -2.46
N THR A 163 -11.51 1.20 -2.12
CA THR A 163 -11.44 0.46 -0.86
C THR A 163 -10.23 0.87 -0.05
N SER A 164 -10.42 1.13 1.25
CA SER A 164 -9.33 1.30 2.21
C SER A 164 -9.22 0.08 3.12
N ILE A 165 -8.05 -0.55 3.18
CA ILE A 165 -7.77 -1.64 4.11
C ILE A 165 -6.89 -1.09 5.22
N PHE A 166 -7.26 -1.36 6.48
CA PHE A 166 -6.58 -0.90 7.68
C PHE A 166 -6.00 -2.08 8.46
N PRO A 167 -4.87 -2.65 8.02
CA PRO A 167 -4.21 -3.72 8.76
C PRO A 167 -3.72 -3.22 10.12
N GLY A 168 -3.77 -4.10 11.10
CA GLY A 168 -2.97 -3.98 12.30
C GLY A 168 -1.51 -4.34 12.04
N ARG A 169 -0.78 -4.62 13.11
CA ARG A 169 0.63 -5.05 13.02
C ARG A 169 0.71 -6.34 12.18
N THR A 170 1.52 -6.30 11.11
CA THR A 170 1.65 -7.39 10.13
C THR A 170 3.11 -7.83 10.07
N ASP A 171 3.39 -9.12 10.02
CA ASP A 171 4.74 -9.69 9.95
C ASP A 171 5.43 -9.27 8.63
N THR A 172 6.18 -8.18 8.71
CA THR A 172 6.92 -7.57 7.61
C THR A 172 8.26 -7.03 8.11
N GLU A 173 9.16 -6.70 7.20
CA GLU A 173 10.42 -6.02 7.53
C GLU A 173 10.16 -4.69 8.27
N MET A 174 9.24 -3.87 7.79
CA MET A 174 8.81 -2.62 8.45
C MET A 174 8.36 -2.86 9.90
N GLN A 175 7.68 -3.98 10.18
CA GLN A 175 7.24 -4.32 11.53
C GLN A 175 8.41 -4.77 12.41
N ARG A 176 9.43 -5.44 11.85
CA ARG A 176 10.66 -5.81 12.57
C ARG A 176 11.44 -4.57 12.98
N ASP A 177 11.57 -3.60 12.06
CA ASP A 177 12.24 -2.32 12.34
C ASP A 177 11.51 -1.53 13.43
N LEU A 178 10.18 -1.52 13.41
CA LEU A 178 9.37 -0.88 14.45
C LEU A 178 9.56 -1.55 15.82
N VAL A 179 9.57 -2.88 15.90
CA VAL A 179 9.82 -3.61 17.16
C VAL A 179 11.23 -3.37 17.65
N ALA A 180 12.22 -3.34 16.76
CA ALA A 180 13.60 -3.03 17.13
C ALA A 180 13.71 -1.62 17.75
N TYR A 181 13.05 -0.62 17.16
CA TYR A 181 12.97 0.72 17.74
C TYR A 181 12.27 0.71 19.12
N GLU A 182 11.09 0.08 19.21
CA GLU A 182 10.35 -0.03 20.47
C GLU A 182 11.21 -0.66 21.58
N SER A 183 11.96 -1.72 21.24
CA SER A 183 12.86 -2.39 22.18
C SER A 183 14.02 -1.50 22.63
N ALA A 184 14.52 -0.64 21.75
CA ALA A 184 15.63 0.27 22.08
C ALA A 184 15.21 1.45 23.00
N VAL A 185 13.92 1.86 22.94
CA VAL A 185 13.43 3.02 23.72
C VAL A 185 12.64 2.62 24.98
N THR A 186 12.31 1.35 25.13
CA THR A 186 11.68 0.81 26.35
C THR A 186 12.57 -0.31 26.89
N ASP A 187 13.19 -0.14 28.04
CA ASP A 187 14.03 -1.17 28.69
C ASP A 187 13.24 -2.47 28.86
N GLY A 188 13.16 -3.30 27.81
CA GLY A 188 12.52 -4.61 27.88
C GLY A 188 11.31 -4.84 26.94
N ALA A 189 11.18 -4.14 25.84
CA ALA A 189 10.29 -4.60 24.77
C ALA A 189 10.81 -5.95 24.27
N GLY A 190 9.92 -6.95 24.23
CA GLY A 190 10.27 -8.33 24.00
C GLY A 190 10.85 -8.60 22.61
N GLU A 191 11.44 -9.77 22.44
CA GLU A 191 11.92 -10.30 21.15
C GLU A 191 10.77 -10.32 20.12
N TYR A 192 11.12 -10.10 18.85
CA TYR A 192 10.16 -10.16 17.74
C TYR A 192 9.55 -11.56 17.65
N ASP A 193 8.24 -11.64 17.80
CA ASP A 193 7.48 -12.87 17.70
C ASP A 193 6.46 -12.76 16.56
N PRO A 194 6.70 -13.38 15.40
CA PRO A 194 5.81 -13.30 14.25
C PRO A 194 4.40 -13.82 14.53
N ALA A 195 4.22 -14.70 15.53
CA ALA A 195 2.91 -15.23 15.90
C ALA A 195 1.96 -14.17 16.46
N LYS A 196 2.49 -13.03 16.93
CA LYS A 196 1.71 -11.90 17.45
C LYS A 196 1.22 -10.93 16.37
N PHE A 197 1.52 -11.20 15.11
CA PHE A 197 1.23 -10.31 14.00
C PHE A 197 0.34 -10.99 12.96
N LEU A 198 -0.37 -10.19 12.18
CA LEU A 198 -1.05 -10.68 10.99
C LEU A 198 -0.01 -11.24 10.00
N LYS A 199 -0.37 -12.29 9.29
CA LYS A 199 0.42 -12.73 8.13
C LYS A 199 0.13 -11.80 6.94
N PRO A 200 1.12 -11.48 6.08
CA PRO A 200 0.90 -10.75 4.84
C PRO A 200 -0.22 -11.35 3.97
N GLU A 201 -0.33 -12.68 3.96
CA GLU A 201 -1.34 -13.44 3.19
C GLU A 201 -2.75 -13.19 3.70
N THR A 202 -2.93 -12.93 5.00
CA THR A 202 -4.23 -12.54 5.56
C THR A 202 -4.69 -11.20 4.97
N VAL A 203 -3.80 -10.21 4.91
CA VAL A 203 -4.09 -8.91 4.29
C VAL A 203 -4.37 -9.07 2.79
N ALA A 204 -3.56 -9.87 2.10
CA ALA A 204 -3.72 -10.15 0.68
C ALA A 204 -5.07 -10.83 0.34
N GLY A 205 -5.52 -11.77 1.18
CA GLY A 205 -6.83 -12.39 1.04
C GLY A 205 -7.99 -11.39 1.14
N LEU A 206 -7.86 -10.39 2.03
CA LEU A 206 -8.86 -9.32 2.15
C LEU A 206 -8.84 -8.38 0.94
N VAL A 207 -7.67 -8.09 0.36
CA VAL A 207 -7.56 -7.37 -0.92
C VAL A 207 -8.26 -8.15 -2.02
N ALA A 208 -7.96 -9.44 -2.17
CA ALA A 208 -8.60 -10.29 -3.18
C ALA A 208 -10.12 -10.36 -2.98
N THR A 209 -10.60 -10.42 -1.75
CA THR A 209 -12.05 -10.39 -1.44
C THR A 209 -12.68 -9.08 -1.91
N ALA A 210 -12.07 -7.92 -1.59
CA ALA A 210 -12.59 -6.63 -2.01
C ALA A 210 -12.59 -6.47 -3.54
N VAL A 211 -11.50 -6.88 -4.19
CA VAL A 211 -11.34 -6.79 -5.65
C VAL A 211 -12.36 -7.67 -6.39
N ASN A 212 -12.58 -8.90 -5.90
CA ASN A 212 -13.49 -9.87 -6.52
C ASN A 212 -14.95 -9.74 -6.06
N THR A 213 -15.29 -8.74 -5.23
CA THR A 213 -16.68 -8.44 -4.87
C THR A 213 -17.48 -8.12 -6.14
N PRO A 214 -18.65 -8.75 -6.36
CA PRO A 214 -19.49 -8.49 -7.52
C PRO A 214 -19.83 -6.99 -7.70
N PRO A 215 -20.15 -6.54 -8.93
CA PRO A 215 -20.33 -5.11 -9.23
C PRO A 215 -21.50 -4.42 -8.50
N ASP A 216 -22.45 -5.19 -7.99
CA ASP A 216 -23.57 -4.72 -7.15
C ASP A 216 -23.17 -4.44 -5.70
N GLY A 217 -21.94 -4.84 -5.30
CA GLY A 217 -21.36 -4.60 -4.00
C GLY A 217 -20.12 -3.71 -4.06
N HIS A 218 -19.92 -2.87 -3.05
CA HIS A 218 -18.72 -2.07 -2.90
C HIS A 218 -18.21 -2.11 -1.46
N VAL A 219 -17.04 -2.69 -1.26
CA VAL A 219 -16.36 -2.71 0.03
C VAL A 219 -15.64 -1.38 0.23
N HIS A 220 -16.09 -0.55 1.15
CA HIS A 220 -15.47 0.76 1.39
C HIS A 220 -14.26 0.66 2.32
N GLU A 221 -14.41 -0.05 3.43
CA GLU A 221 -13.34 -0.20 4.44
C GLU A 221 -13.28 -1.63 4.97
N ILE A 222 -12.06 -2.12 5.20
CA ILE A 222 -11.79 -3.36 5.92
C ILE A 222 -10.81 -3.05 7.04
N VAL A 223 -11.19 -3.37 8.27
CA VAL A 223 -10.32 -3.26 9.45
C VAL A 223 -9.99 -4.66 9.95
N VAL A 224 -8.70 -4.97 10.06
CA VAL A 224 -8.21 -6.27 10.52
C VAL A 224 -7.12 -6.10 11.56
N ARG A 225 -7.19 -6.87 12.64
CA ARG A 225 -6.23 -6.85 13.76
C ARG A 225 -5.73 -8.27 14.01
N PRO A 226 -4.51 -8.41 14.59
CA PRO A 226 -4.11 -9.70 15.15
C PRO A 226 -5.12 -10.17 16.18
N GLY A 227 -5.36 -11.49 16.22
CA GLY A 227 -6.25 -12.13 17.18
C GLY A 227 -5.60 -12.32 18.55
#